data_894505bfadb763ea36e6cb94d230b37c
#
_entry.id   894505bfadb763ea36e6cb94d230b37c
#
_cell.length_a   1.000
_cell.length_b   1.000
_cell.length_c   1.000
_cell.angle_alpha   90.00
_cell.angle_beta   90.00
_cell.angle_gamma   90.00
#
_symmetry.space_group_name_H-M   'P 1'
#
loop_
_entity.id
_entity.type
_entity.pdbx_description
1 polymer ?
#
loop_
_entity_poly.entity_id
_entity_poly.type
_entity_poly.pdbx_seq_one_letter_code
_entity_poly.pdbx_strand_id
1 'polypeptide(L)'
;MRGIALIPAILGTIGHKRDNKNVSTELMTTFNLQDLLNGNRRSLAKAITLVESTLDPHREQAQEILEHVLPHSGKSIRIGITGVPGVGKSTFIEAFGLHLIGQGKRVAVLAVDPSSPIAGGSILGDKTRMEDLSRMEEAFIRPTPASGALGGVAQKTRETMLLCEAAGYDVILVETVGVGQSEYQVSAMVDFFMVLMLPGGGDELQGIKKGIMELADALVINKADGPSETLATMTQRQYASAMSLLRHNSFWTPRVLTCSALTPTNIDTVWDMVVDYYFESLELEAFSSKRIQQNLDWMHQLLNEMLLMKLSRNVKVKALLPALEQAVQRQEITAFAAVRQLMEQF
;
A
#
# COMPACT_ATOMS: atom_id res chain seq x y z
N MET A 1 17.11 -3.88 31.30
CA MET A 1 18.48 -4.08 30.81
C MET A 1 18.70 -5.57 30.58
N ARG A 2 18.68 -6.02 29.36
CA ARG A 2 19.37 -7.22 28.85
C ARG A 2 19.39 -7.11 27.34
N GLY A 3 20.59 -7.06 26.77
CA GLY A 3 20.87 -6.79 25.38
C GLY A 3 20.44 -7.95 24.47
N ILE A 4 19.96 -7.59 23.32
CA ILE A 4 19.71 -8.51 22.21
C ILE A 4 21.03 -8.68 21.47
N ALA A 5 21.54 -9.92 21.53
CA ALA A 5 22.77 -10.33 20.88
C ALA A 5 22.61 -10.36 19.35
N LEU A 6 23.64 -9.85 18.69
CA LEU A 6 23.87 -9.92 17.25
C LEU A 6 23.81 -11.36 16.73
N ILE A 7 23.09 -11.54 15.65
CA ILE A 7 23.20 -12.73 14.78
C ILE A 7 24.34 -12.45 13.80
N PRO A 8 25.35 -13.32 13.70
CA PRO A 8 26.48 -13.10 12.79
C PRO A 8 26.08 -13.37 11.34
N ALA A 9 26.55 -12.49 10.46
CA ALA A 9 26.43 -12.54 9.02
C ALA A 9 27.05 -13.82 8.44
N ILE A 10 26.25 -14.56 7.67
CA ILE A 10 26.76 -15.50 6.67
C ILE A 10 26.56 -14.84 5.31
N LEU A 11 27.57 -14.11 4.87
CA LEU A 11 27.72 -13.66 3.49
C LEU A 11 28.95 -14.34 2.91
N GLY A 12 28.70 -15.47 2.24
CA GLY A 12 29.67 -16.09 1.34
C GLY A 12 29.91 -15.19 0.13
N THR A 13 31.14 -14.86 -0.09
CA THR A 13 31.71 -14.04 -1.16
C THR A 13 31.39 -14.64 -2.55
N ILE A 14 30.47 -14.02 -3.30
CA ILE A 14 30.40 -14.21 -4.75
C ILE A 14 31.11 -13.00 -5.37
N GLY A 15 32.34 -13.22 -5.76
CA GLY A 15 33.13 -12.21 -6.42
C GLY A 15 32.66 -11.96 -7.86
N HIS A 16 32.19 -10.77 -8.10
CA HIS A 16 32.27 -10.14 -9.42
C HIS A 16 32.68 -8.67 -9.21
N LYS A 17 33.99 -8.45 -9.25
CA LYS A 17 34.56 -7.11 -9.46
C LYS A 17 34.16 -6.64 -10.86
N ARG A 18 33.27 -5.64 -10.93
CA ARG A 18 33.25 -4.65 -12.02
C ARG A 18 33.39 -3.28 -11.37
N ASP A 19 34.35 -2.52 -11.91
CA ASP A 19 34.65 -1.14 -11.50
C ASP A 19 33.44 -0.23 -11.80
N ASN A 20 32.52 -0.12 -10.85
CA ASN A 20 31.35 0.78 -10.91
C ASN A 20 31.45 1.94 -9.90
N LYS A 21 32.63 2.18 -9.31
CA LYS A 21 32.80 3.24 -8.33
C LYS A 21 32.66 4.67 -8.87
N ASN A 22 32.86 4.88 -10.18
CA ASN A 22 32.78 6.23 -10.75
C ASN A 22 31.37 6.64 -11.21
N VAL A 23 30.48 5.69 -11.54
CA VAL A 23 29.12 6.01 -11.98
C VAL A 23 28.19 6.30 -10.78
N SER A 24 28.36 5.57 -9.69
CA SER A 24 27.59 5.78 -8.46
C SER A 24 27.89 7.13 -7.80
N THR A 25 29.10 7.64 -7.90
CA THR A 25 29.50 8.92 -7.28
C THR A 25 28.97 10.14 -8.05
N GLU A 26 28.83 10.08 -9.36
CA GLU A 26 28.24 11.17 -10.17
C GLU A 26 26.71 11.24 -10.09
N LEU A 27 26.02 10.12 -9.93
CA LEU A 27 24.56 10.08 -9.78
C LEU A 27 24.08 10.55 -8.40
N MET A 28 24.89 10.36 -7.34
CA MET A 28 24.64 10.88 -5.99
C MET A 28 24.72 12.42 -5.88
N THR A 29 25.34 13.11 -6.86
CA THR A 29 25.47 14.57 -6.83
C THR A 29 24.16 15.34 -7.00
N THR A 30 23.05 14.68 -7.38
CA THR A 30 21.73 15.32 -7.59
C THR A 30 20.68 14.98 -6.54
N PHE A 31 20.88 13.95 -5.71
CA PHE A 31 19.96 13.52 -4.66
C PHE A 31 20.65 13.55 -3.30
N ASN A 32 20.13 14.37 -2.38
CA ASN A 32 20.62 14.43 -1.00
C ASN A 32 19.76 13.55 -0.10
N LEU A 33 20.29 12.39 0.29
CA LEU A 33 19.64 11.46 1.20
C LEU A 33 19.37 12.10 2.58
N GLN A 34 20.29 12.90 3.09
CA GLN A 34 20.15 13.57 4.40
C GLN A 34 18.94 14.53 4.40
N ASP A 35 18.69 15.23 3.30
CA ASP A 35 17.50 16.08 3.19
C ASP A 35 16.21 15.26 3.29
N LEU A 36 16.17 14.05 2.67
CA LEU A 36 15.02 13.15 2.81
C LEU A 36 14.83 12.72 4.26
N LEU A 37 15.89 12.26 4.92
CA LEU A 37 15.84 11.81 6.31
C LEU A 37 15.47 12.96 7.27
N ASN A 38 15.79 14.20 6.92
CA ASN A 38 15.35 15.40 7.64
C ASN A 38 13.91 15.82 7.31
N GLY A 39 13.18 15.02 6.52
CA GLY A 39 11.78 15.26 6.18
C GLY A 39 11.52 16.30 5.09
N ASN A 40 12.53 16.61 4.25
CA ASN A 40 12.36 17.55 3.15
C ASN A 40 11.39 17.00 2.10
N ARG A 41 10.24 17.67 1.95
CA ARG A 41 9.16 17.25 1.03
C ARG A 41 9.60 17.19 -0.44
N ARG A 42 10.52 18.07 -0.87
CA ARG A 42 11.01 18.08 -2.26
C ARG A 42 11.91 16.88 -2.53
N SER A 43 12.78 16.53 -1.60
CA SER A 43 13.65 15.36 -1.69
C SER A 43 12.83 14.07 -1.66
N LEU A 44 11.81 13.98 -0.80
CA LEU A 44 10.86 12.87 -0.77
C LEU A 44 10.13 12.73 -2.12
N ALA A 45 9.59 13.83 -2.67
CA ALA A 45 8.90 13.81 -3.96
C ALA A 45 9.80 13.36 -5.12
N LYS A 46 11.08 13.76 -5.11
CA LYS A 46 12.08 13.30 -6.10
C LYS A 46 12.35 11.80 -5.97
N ALA A 47 12.58 11.30 -4.75
CA ALA A 47 12.80 9.88 -4.51
C ALA A 47 11.61 9.03 -4.98
N ILE A 48 10.39 9.45 -4.67
CA ILE A 48 9.16 8.78 -5.13
C ILE A 48 9.08 8.78 -6.66
N THR A 49 9.44 9.88 -7.32
CA THR A 49 9.44 9.95 -8.79
C THR A 49 10.44 8.95 -9.41
N LEU A 50 11.58 8.69 -8.76
CA LEU A 50 12.53 7.65 -9.19
C LEU A 50 11.95 6.25 -9.02
N VAL A 51 11.30 5.97 -7.89
CA VAL A 51 10.60 4.71 -7.61
C VAL A 51 9.48 4.46 -8.63
N GLU A 52 8.73 5.48 -9.01
CA GLU A 52 7.63 5.39 -9.98
C GLU A 52 8.13 5.25 -11.43
N SER A 53 9.39 5.54 -11.72
CA SER A 53 9.95 5.52 -13.06
C SER A 53 10.05 4.09 -13.63
N THR A 54 9.92 3.99 -14.94
CA THR A 54 10.09 2.75 -15.71
C THR A 54 11.46 2.62 -16.35
N LEU A 55 12.29 3.67 -16.28
CA LEU A 55 13.63 3.70 -16.84
C LEU A 55 14.61 2.91 -15.99
N ASP A 56 15.39 2.01 -16.58
CA ASP A 56 16.32 1.15 -15.85
C ASP A 56 17.34 1.93 -14.99
N PRO A 57 17.97 3.05 -15.44
CA PRO A 57 18.87 3.82 -14.59
C PRO A 57 18.18 4.43 -13.35
N HIS A 58 16.91 4.86 -13.48
CA HIS A 58 16.15 5.38 -12.36
C HIS A 58 15.78 4.28 -11.35
N ARG A 59 15.53 3.07 -11.85
CA ARG A 59 15.22 1.91 -10.99
C ARG A 59 16.44 1.51 -10.16
N GLU A 60 17.62 1.49 -10.74
CA GLU A 60 18.87 1.21 -10.02
C GLU A 60 19.11 2.26 -8.94
N GLN A 61 18.97 3.55 -9.26
CA GLN A 61 19.08 4.64 -8.31
C GLN A 61 18.01 4.57 -7.21
N ALA A 62 16.77 4.22 -7.55
CA ALA A 62 15.71 4.05 -6.58
C ALA A 62 16.02 2.92 -5.58
N GLN A 63 16.57 1.78 -6.05
CA GLN A 63 16.95 0.67 -5.17
C GLN A 63 18.11 1.07 -4.23
N GLU A 64 19.11 1.78 -4.71
CA GLU A 64 20.17 2.32 -3.85
C GLU A 64 19.61 3.22 -2.74
N ILE A 65 18.67 4.12 -3.09
CA ILE A 65 18.00 4.98 -2.10
C ILE A 65 17.23 4.13 -1.09
N LEU A 66 16.45 3.14 -1.56
CA LEU A 66 15.64 2.27 -0.70
C LEU A 66 16.50 1.46 0.28
N GLU A 67 17.65 0.92 -0.16
CA GLU A 67 18.60 0.24 0.71
C GLU A 67 19.12 1.15 1.82
N HIS A 68 19.40 2.42 1.51
CA HIS A 68 19.90 3.39 2.47
C HIS A 68 18.82 3.88 3.45
N VAL A 69 17.56 3.98 3.03
CA VAL A 69 16.47 4.44 3.92
C VAL A 69 15.88 3.32 4.77
N LEU A 70 16.08 2.06 4.40
CA LEU A 70 15.51 0.90 5.10
C LEU A 70 15.80 0.90 6.62
N PRO A 71 17.02 1.21 7.11
CA PRO A 71 17.30 1.28 8.55
C PRO A 71 16.55 2.39 9.28
N HIS A 72 16.03 3.39 8.55
CA HIS A 72 15.31 4.55 9.08
C HIS A 72 13.79 4.39 8.99
N SER A 73 13.30 3.31 8.37
CA SER A 73 11.88 2.99 8.23
C SER A 73 11.34 2.14 9.38
N GLY A 74 10.05 1.81 9.35
CA GLY A 74 9.44 0.85 10.27
C GLY A 74 8.80 1.45 11.53
N LYS A 75 8.82 2.78 11.70
CA LYS A 75 8.31 3.47 12.91
C LYS A 75 6.89 4.01 12.77
N SER A 76 6.38 4.11 11.56
CA SER A 76 5.03 4.62 11.28
C SER A 76 3.98 3.55 11.45
N ILE A 77 2.72 3.96 11.63
CA ILE A 77 1.58 3.07 11.42
C ILE A 77 1.01 3.29 10.01
N ARG A 78 0.77 2.19 9.28
CA ARG A 78 0.20 2.17 7.93
C ARG A 78 -1.26 1.80 8.01
N ILE A 79 -2.15 2.68 7.55
CA ILE A 79 -3.60 2.50 7.62
C ILE A 79 -4.15 2.45 6.20
N GLY A 80 -4.71 1.31 5.79
CA GLY A 80 -5.44 1.17 4.53
C GLY A 80 -6.88 1.63 4.70
N ILE A 81 -7.36 2.45 3.77
CA ILE A 81 -8.73 2.97 3.78
C ILE A 81 -9.39 2.61 2.45
N THR A 82 -10.48 1.85 2.55
CA THR A 82 -11.31 1.49 1.41
C THR A 82 -12.78 1.76 1.68
N GLY A 83 -13.62 1.52 0.70
CA GLY A 83 -15.07 1.71 0.79
C GLY A 83 -15.68 1.98 -0.59
N VAL A 84 -16.99 1.85 -0.70
CA VAL A 84 -17.73 2.05 -1.95
C VAL A 84 -17.52 3.46 -2.53
N PRO A 85 -17.65 3.65 -3.85
CA PRO A 85 -17.68 4.99 -4.44
C PRO A 85 -18.76 5.86 -3.78
N GLY A 86 -18.43 7.12 -3.49
CA GLY A 86 -19.39 8.05 -2.86
C GLY A 86 -19.53 7.93 -1.33
N VAL A 87 -18.83 6.98 -0.66
CA VAL A 87 -18.85 6.87 0.82
C VAL A 87 -18.19 8.06 1.52
N GLY A 88 -17.40 8.87 0.81
CA GLY A 88 -16.70 10.04 1.35
C GLY A 88 -15.30 9.73 1.84
N LYS A 89 -14.56 8.83 1.18
CA LYS A 89 -13.18 8.49 1.55
C LYS A 89 -12.26 9.70 1.66
N SER A 90 -12.19 10.51 0.62
CA SER A 90 -11.31 11.68 0.61
C SER A 90 -11.68 12.71 1.68
N THR A 91 -12.99 12.94 1.93
CA THR A 91 -13.47 13.81 3.01
C THR A 91 -13.10 13.24 4.39
N PHE A 92 -13.21 11.92 4.55
CA PHE A 92 -12.79 11.25 5.78
C PHE A 92 -11.28 11.36 5.99
N ILE A 93 -10.48 11.11 4.96
CA ILE A 93 -9.01 11.23 5.02
C ILE A 93 -8.60 12.65 5.37
N GLU A 94 -9.28 13.66 4.84
CA GLU A 94 -9.04 15.06 5.18
C GLU A 94 -9.33 15.34 6.66
N ALA A 95 -10.53 15.00 7.14
CA ALA A 95 -10.90 15.21 8.54
C ALA A 95 -10.01 14.42 9.50
N PHE A 96 -9.71 13.16 9.17
CA PHE A 96 -8.86 12.28 9.96
C PHE A 96 -7.40 12.78 9.97
N GLY A 97 -6.87 13.19 8.80
CA GLY A 97 -5.52 13.74 8.67
C GLY A 97 -5.35 15.04 9.46
N LEU A 98 -6.31 15.96 9.38
CA LEU A 98 -6.30 17.21 10.17
C LEU A 98 -6.35 16.92 11.68
N HIS A 99 -7.17 15.95 12.11
CA HIS A 99 -7.20 15.51 13.51
C HIS A 99 -5.83 14.98 13.97
N LEU A 100 -5.19 14.13 13.17
CA LEU A 100 -3.86 13.60 13.48
C LEU A 100 -2.79 14.69 13.56
N ILE A 101 -2.81 15.67 12.66
CA ILE A 101 -1.90 16.82 12.69
C ILE A 101 -2.15 17.66 13.94
N GLY A 102 -3.41 17.86 14.32
CA GLY A 102 -3.77 18.51 15.60
C GLY A 102 -3.20 17.80 16.84
N GLN A 103 -2.90 16.52 16.73
CA GLN A 103 -2.19 15.75 17.76
C GLN A 103 -0.66 15.72 17.58
N GLY A 104 -0.11 16.57 16.72
CA GLY A 104 1.33 16.67 16.46
C GLY A 104 1.92 15.56 15.60
N LYS A 105 1.08 14.82 14.85
CA LYS A 105 1.54 13.76 13.93
C LYS A 105 1.81 14.31 12.54
N ARG A 106 2.80 13.74 11.86
CA ARG A 106 3.03 13.95 10.43
C ARG A 106 2.33 12.85 9.63
N VAL A 107 1.57 13.24 8.61
CA VAL A 107 0.67 12.34 7.88
C VAL A 107 1.05 12.28 6.40
N ALA A 108 1.28 11.09 5.86
CA ALA A 108 1.38 10.87 4.42
C ALA A 108 0.09 10.20 3.90
N VAL A 109 -0.43 10.69 2.78
CA VAL A 109 -1.60 10.11 2.09
C VAL A 109 -1.15 9.61 0.71
N LEU A 110 -1.32 8.33 0.47
CA LEU A 110 -0.99 7.64 -0.77
C LEU A 110 -2.29 7.12 -1.40
N ALA A 111 -2.70 7.69 -2.53
CA ALA A 111 -3.87 7.22 -3.26
C ALA A 111 -3.46 6.16 -4.30
N VAL A 112 -4.03 4.97 -4.20
CA VAL A 112 -3.76 3.81 -5.07
C VAL A 112 -4.87 3.70 -6.10
N ASP A 113 -4.61 4.13 -7.34
CA ASP A 113 -5.54 3.98 -8.47
C ASP A 113 -5.00 2.99 -9.51
N PRO A 114 -5.45 1.73 -9.53
CA PRO A 114 -5.04 0.75 -10.53
C PRO A 114 -5.65 1.00 -11.91
N SER A 115 -6.62 1.90 -12.05
CA SER A 115 -7.44 2.05 -13.27
C SER A 115 -7.04 3.22 -14.17
N SER A 116 -6.17 4.15 -13.74
CA SER A 116 -5.81 5.34 -14.51
C SER A 116 -4.53 5.15 -15.36
N PRO A 117 -4.67 4.86 -16.67
CA PRO A 117 -3.50 4.79 -17.57
C PRO A 117 -2.96 6.17 -17.95
N ILE A 118 -3.59 7.28 -17.53
CA ILE A 118 -3.25 8.64 -17.97
C ILE A 118 -2.70 9.44 -16.80
N ALA A 119 -1.41 9.68 -16.85
CA ALA A 119 -0.58 10.34 -15.83
C ALA A 119 -0.83 11.86 -15.63
N GLY A 120 -2.02 12.38 -15.76
CA GLY A 120 -2.24 13.82 -15.65
C GLY A 120 -3.52 14.26 -14.95
N GLY A 121 -4.56 13.45 -14.93
CA GLY A 121 -5.88 13.87 -14.43
C GLY A 121 -6.13 13.62 -12.95
N SER A 122 -5.49 12.60 -12.37
CA SER A 122 -5.70 12.17 -10.98
C SER A 122 -5.01 13.10 -9.96
N ILE A 123 -3.83 13.62 -10.28
CA ILE A 123 -3.01 14.44 -9.37
C ILE A 123 -3.70 15.73 -8.93
N LEU A 124 -4.43 16.38 -9.83
CA LEU A 124 -5.19 17.59 -9.53
C LEU A 124 -6.48 17.28 -8.76
N GLY A 125 -7.16 16.17 -9.11
CA GLY A 125 -8.44 15.79 -8.50
C GLY A 125 -8.34 15.45 -7.01
N ASP A 126 -7.29 14.75 -6.57
CA ASP A 126 -7.14 14.32 -5.17
C ASP A 126 -6.69 15.48 -4.27
N LYS A 127 -5.81 16.36 -4.77
CA LYS A 127 -5.43 17.59 -4.02
C LYS A 127 -6.58 18.57 -3.87
N THR A 128 -7.47 18.67 -4.85
CA THR A 128 -8.65 19.54 -4.78
C THR A 128 -9.75 18.98 -3.86
N ARG A 129 -9.71 17.66 -3.54
CA ARG A 129 -10.66 17.03 -2.62
C ARG A 129 -10.21 17.07 -1.16
N MET A 130 -8.94 17.32 -0.90
CA MET A 130 -8.31 17.40 0.43
C MET A 130 -7.59 18.76 0.55
N GLU A 131 -8.36 19.86 0.39
CA GLU A 131 -7.80 21.19 0.22
C GLU A 131 -7.08 21.68 1.48
N ASP A 132 -7.71 21.56 2.64
CA ASP A 132 -7.15 22.02 3.91
C ASP A 132 -5.96 21.15 4.33
N LEU A 133 -6.07 19.83 4.22
CA LEU A 133 -4.97 18.93 4.53
C LEU A 133 -3.77 19.17 3.61
N SER A 134 -3.98 19.47 2.33
CA SER A 134 -2.89 19.71 1.36
C SER A 134 -2.05 20.94 1.64
N ARG A 135 -2.60 21.91 2.41
CA ARG A 135 -1.93 23.15 2.82
C ARG A 135 -1.05 22.98 4.05
N MET A 136 -1.25 21.91 4.81
CA MET A 136 -0.48 21.66 6.03
C MET A 136 0.96 21.24 5.70
N GLU A 137 1.93 21.77 6.46
CA GLU A 137 3.33 21.38 6.28
C GLU A 137 3.61 19.96 6.75
N GLU A 138 2.87 19.48 7.73
CA GLU A 138 2.93 18.14 8.30
C GLU A 138 2.28 17.08 7.40
N ALA A 139 1.55 17.49 6.35
CA ALA A 139 0.91 16.58 5.41
C ALA A 139 1.70 16.40 4.12
N PHE A 140 1.71 15.18 3.59
CA PHE A 140 2.24 14.86 2.27
C PHE A 140 1.21 14.02 1.50
N ILE A 141 0.68 14.54 0.40
CA ILE A 141 -0.33 13.85 -0.42
C ILE A 141 0.29 13.49 -1.76
N ARG A 142 0.28 12.20 -2.08
CA ARG A 142 0.81 11.66 -3.34
C ARG A 142 -0.17 10.67 -3.97
N PRO A 143 -0.80 11.02 -5.10
CA PRO A 143 -1.46 10.03 -5.95
C PRO A 143 -0.40 9.12 -6.59
N THR A 144 -0.58 7.82 -6.52
CA THR A 144 0.31 6.84 -7.16
C THR A 144 -0.28 6.52 -8.54
N PRO A 145 0.41 6.86 -9.64
CA PRO A 145 -0.11 6.58 -10.98
C PRO A 145 -0.16 5.06 -11.23
N ALA A 146 -1.25 4.60 -11.83
CA ALA A 146 -1.36 3.27 -12.41
C ALA A 146 -0.46 3.20 -13.63
N SER A 147 0.80 2.90 -13.47
CA SER A 147 1.65 2.58 -14.60
C SER A 147 1.56 1.08 -14.87
N GLY A 148 1.17 0.69 -16.08
CA GLY A 148 1.17 -0.68 -16.56
C GLY A 148 2.57 -1.33 -16.66
N ALA A 149 3.53 -0.87 -15.87
CA ALA A 149 4.86 -1.43 -15.75
C ALA A 149 4.84 -2.65 -14.83
N LEU A 150 5.65 -3.64 -15.16
CA LEU A 150 5.93 -4.81 -14.32
C LEU A 150 6.31 -4.37 -12.90
N GLY A 151 5.69 -5.01 -11.92
CA GLY A 151 5.81 -4.66 -10.50
C GLY A 151 4.56 -3.96 -9.95
N GLY A 152 3.64 -3.51 -10.79
CA GLY A 152 2.32 -3.01 -10.43
C GLY A 152 2.33 -1.79 -9.48
N VAL A 153 1.14 -1.24 -9.26
CA VAL A 153 0.89 -0.12 -8.32
C VAL A 153 1.26 -0.51 -6.89
N ALA A 154 1.04 -1.78 -6.52
CA ALA A 154 1.32 -2.29 -5.18
C ALA A 154 2.81 -2.23 -4.81
N GLN A 155 3.73 -2.58 -5.71
CA GLN A 155 5.16 -2.48 -5.48
C GLN A 155 5.58 -1.04 -5.21
N LYS A 156 5.20 -0.12 -6.10
CA LYS A 156 5.55 1.30 -6.00
C LYS A 156 4.98 1.93 -4.72
N THR A 157 3.77 1.53 -4.33
CA THR A 157 3.16 1.99 -3.08
C THR A 157 3.96 1.51 -1.86
N ARG A 158 4.40 0.23 -1.82
CA ARG A 158 5.24 -0.30 -0.73
C ARG A 158 6.57 0.45 -0.63
N GLU A 159 7.25 0.65 -1.76
CA GLU A 159 8.51 1.40 -1.82
C GLU A 159 8.31 2.86 -1.40
N THR A 160 7.21 3.49 -1.81
CA THR A 160 6.84 4.86 -1.39
C THR A 160 6.56 4.95 0.11
N MET A 161 5.91 3.95 0.72
CA MET A 161 5.71 3.92 2.17
C MET A 161 7.05 3.91 2.92
N LEU A 162 8.04 3.12 2.48
CA LEU A 162 9.38 3.11 3.10
C LEU A 162 10.05 4.49 3.06
N LEU A 163 9.92 5.20 1.93
CA LEU A 163 10.43 6.57 1.79
C LEU A 163 9.73 7.55 2.73
N CYS A 164 8.39 7.45 2.87
CA CYS A 164 7.62 8.28 3.78
C CYS A 164 7.99 8.01 5.26
N GLU A 165 8.15 6.73 5.64
CA GLU A 165 8.61 6.35 6.98
C GLU A 165 9.98 6.93 7.31
N ALA A 166 10.94 6.78 6.38
CA ALA A 166 12.29 7.32 6.54
C ALA A 166 12.32 8.86 6.59
N ALA A 167 11.39 9.53 5.90
CA ALA A 167 11.21 10.99 5.96
C ALA A 167 10.49 11.45 7.24
N GLY A 168 10.17 10.52 8.18
CA GLY A 168 9.63 10.84 9.50
C GLY A 168 8.14 11.13 9.51
N TYR A 169 7.34 10.54 8.61
CA TYR A 169 5.89 10.55 8.73
C TYR A 169 5.44 9.48 9.73
N ASP A 170 4.61 9.87 10.70
CA ASP A 170 4.14 9.01 11.79
C ASP A 170 3.01 8.09 11.34
N VAL A 171 2.13 8.59 10.47
CA VAL A 171 0.96 7.87 9.97
C VAL A 171 0.95 7.92 8.45
N ILE A 172 0.78 6.75 7.82
CA ILE A 172 0.67 6.62 6.38
C ILE A 172 -0.72 6.09 6.04
N LEU A 173 -1.54 6.93 5.42
CA LEU A 173 -2.88 6.59 4.95
C LEU A 173 -2.79 6.12 3.50
N VAL A 174 -3.26 4.91 3.22
CA VAL A 174 -3.28 4.32 1.87
C VAL A 174 -4.73 4.21 1.41
N GLU A 175 -5.15 5.10 0.50
CA GLU A 175 -6.51 5.13 -0.05
C GLU A 175 -6.62 4.22 -1.28
N THR A 176 -7.67 3.38 -1.34
CA THR A 176 -8.05 2.65 -2.56
C THR A 176 -9.17 3.38 -3.31
N VAL A 177 -9.25 3.19 -4.62
CA VAL A 177 -10.32 3.79 -5.46
C VAL A 177 -11.69 3.11 -5.24
N GLY A 178 -11.74 1.96 -4.54
CA GLY A 178 -12.98 1.33 -4.11
C GLY A 178 -13.64 0.41 -5.15
N VAL A 179 -12.90 -0.01 -6.18
CA VAL A 179 -13.41 -0.92 -7.20
C VAL A 179 -12.35 -1.97 -7.58
N GLY A 180 -12.49 -3.19 -7.09
CA GLY A 180 -11.74 -4.32 -7.63
C GLY A 180 -10.70 -4.95 -6.71
N GLN A 181 -9.56 -5.40 -7.26
CA GLN A 181 -8.54 -6.19 -6.54
C GLN A 181 -7.56 -5.34 -5.72
N SER A 182 -7.64 -4.01 -5.78
CA SER A 182 -6.75 -3.09 -5.05
C SER A 182 -6.90 -3.21 -3.54
N GLU A 183 -8.10 -3.56 -3.05
CA GLU A 183 -8.38 -3.72 -1.63
C GLU A 183 -7.55 -4.84 -1.00
N TYR A 184 -7.45 -6.00 -1.68
CA TYR A 184 -6.61 -7.11 -1.24
C TYR A 184 -5.13 -6.75 -1.23
N GLN A 185 -4.68 -6.01 -2.26
CA GLN A 185 -3.30 -5.57 -2.34
C GLN A 185 -2.95 -4.58 -1.23
N VAL A 186 -3.86 -3.64 -0.93
CA VAL A 186 -3.65 -2.66 0.13
C VAL A 186 -3.70 -3.34 1.51
N SER A 187 -4.66 -4.22 1.78
CA SER A 187 -4.71 -4.95 3.07
C SER A 187 -3.44 -5.76 3.34
N ALA A 188 -2.82 -6.30 2.28
CA ALA A 188 -1.56 -7.06 2.37
C ALA A 188 -0.31 -6.21 2.61
N MET A 189 -0.40 -4.86 2.65
CA MET A 189 0.76 -3.99 2.83
C MET A 189 0.62 -3.00 3.99
N VAL A 190 -0.54 -2.96 4.67
CA VAL A 190 -0.82 -2.04 5.77
C VAL A 190 -0.90 -2.78 7.10
N ASP A 191 -0.74 -2.04 8.20
CA ASP A 191 -0.84 -2.60 9.55
C ASP A 191 -2.30 -2.71 9.99
N PHE A 192 -3.12 -1.71 9.66
CA PHE A 192 -4.54 -1.61 9.99
C PHE A 192 -5.36 -1.37 8.72
N PHE A 193 -6.40 -2.15 8.50
CA PHE A 193 -7.25 -2.04 7.31
C PHE A 193 -8.67 -1.66 7.68
N MET A 194 -9.07 -0.45 7.27
CA MET A 194 -10.37 0.17 7.58
C MET A 194 -11.27 0.21 6.35
N VAL A 195 -12.52 -0.20 6.52
CA VAL A 195 -13.55 -0.16 5.47
C VAL A 195 -14.60 0.88 5.84
N LEU A 196 -14.76 1.90 4.99
CA LEU A 196 -15.81 2.91 5.14
C LEU A 196 -17.12 2.42 4.52
N MET A 197 -18.22 2.62 5.22
CA MET A 197 -19.56 2.18 4.87
C MET A 197 -20.53 3.37 4.86
N LEU A 198 -21.63 3.25 4.10
CA LEU A 198 -22.74 4.21 4.14
C LEU A 198 -23.82 3.77 5.15
N PRO A 199 -24.56 4.72 5.76
CA PRO A 199 -25.78 4.41 6.49
C PRO A 199 -26.81 3.77 5.55
N GLY A 200 -27.51 2.73 6.02
CA GLY A 200 -28.56 2.06 5.23
C GLY A 200 -28.09 1.09 4.15
N GLY A 201 -26.77 0.85 4.04
CA GLY A 201 -26.17 -0.01 3.02
C GLY A 201 -26.49 -1.51 3.14
N GLY A 202 -27.66 -1.89 3.65
CA GLY A 202 -28.07 -3.31 3.77
C GLY A 202 -28.09 -4.07 2.43
N ASP A 203 -28.52 -3.41 1.36
CA ASP A 203 -28.46 -3.97 0.00
C ASP A 203 -27.04 -3.91 -0.61
N GLU A 204 -26.19 -2.99 -0.12
CA GLU A 204 -24.78 -2.89 -0.51
C GLU A 204 -23.88 -3.96 0.15
N LEU A 205 -24.38 -4.71 1.15
CA LEU A 205 -23.75 -5.98 1.59
C LEU A 205 -23.50 -6.93 0.43
N GLN A 206 -24.33 -6.87 -0.60
CA GLN A 206 -24.12 -7.63 -1.84
C GLN A 206 -23.04 -7.01 -2.75
N GLY A 207 -22.77 -5.70 -2.64
CA GLY A 207 -21.75 -4.98 -3.39
C GLY A 207 -20.35 -5.05 -2.76
N ILE A 208 -20.25 -5.14 -1.42
CA ILE A 208 -18.99 -5.39 -0.73
C ILE A 208 -18.77 -6.89 -0.69
N LYS A 209 -17.82 -7.35 -1.50
CA LYS A 209 -17.43 -8.76 -1.56
C LYS A 209 -17.13 -9.25 -0.13
N LYS A 210 -17.77 -10.34 0.28
CA LYS A 210 -17.57 -10.99 1.61
C LYS A 210 -16.10 -11.05 2.03
N GLY A 211 -15.18 -11.29 1.08
CA GLY A 211 -13.75 -11.35 1.32
C GLY A 211 -13.11 -10.04 1.83
N ILE A 212 -13.68 -8.86 1.53
CA ILE A 212 -13.14 -7.58 2.04
C ILE A 212 -13.48 -7.41 3.53
N MET A 213 -14.65 -7.85 3.95
CA MET A 213 -15.05 -7.82 5.37
C MET A 213 -14.18 -8.75 6.22
N GLU A 214 -13.74 -9.88 5.67
CA GLU A 214 -12.83 -10.81 6.34
C GLU A 214 -11.42 -10.25 6.55
N LEU A 215 -11.03 -9.24 5.75
CA LEU A 215 -9.73 -8.56 5.84
C LEU A 215 -9.76 -7.31 6.73
N ALA A 216 -10.98 -6.82 7.05
CA ALA A 216 -11.14 -5.56 7.77
C ALA A 216 -10.78 -5.69 9.24
N ASP A 217 -9.91 -4.80 9.72
CA ASP A 217 -9.65 -4.59 11.15
C ASP A 217 -10.70 -3.65 11.76
N ALA A 218 -11.39 -2.85 10.95
CA ALA A 218 -12.50 -1.99 11.36
C ALA A 218 -13.49 -1.71 10.22
N LEU A 219 -14.77 -1.55 10.60
CA LEU A 219 -15.80 -0.95 9.75
C LEU A 219 -16.21 0.40 10.34
N VAL A 220 -16.23 1.45 9.52
CA VAL A 220 -16.61 2.79 9.96
C VAL A 220 -17.76 3.29 9.08
N ILE A 221 -18.93 3.45 9.71
CA ILE A 221 -20.14 3.98 9.06
C ILE A 221 -19.98 5.50 9.00
N ASN A 222 -19.59 6.00 7.83
CA ASN A 222 -19.42 7.43 7.59
C ASN A 222 -20.77 8.12 7.30
N LYS A 223 -20.79 9.45 7.27
CA LYS A 223 -21.99 10.27 7.07
C LYS A 223 -23.06 10.05 8.16
N ALA A 224 -22.61 9.78 9.39
CA ALA A 224 -23.49 9.64 10.55
C ALA A 224 -23.85 11.00 11.15
N ASP A 225 -24.42 11.90 10.32
CA ASP A 225 -24.81 13.26 10.70
C ASP A 225 -26.22 13.57 10.22
N GLY A 226 -26.87 14.55 10.88
CA GLY A 226 -28.19 15.02 10.56
C GLY A 226 -29.23 13.90 10.43
N PRO A 227 -30.02 13.83 9.35
CA PRO A 227 -31.06 12.80 9.17
C PRO A 227 -30.52 11.36 9.13
N SER A 228 -29.24 11.18 8.84
CA SER A 228 -28.62 9.85 8.68
C SER A 228 -28.16 9.23 9.99
N GLU A 229 -28.13 9.95 11.12
CA GLU A 229 -27.59 9.49 12.39
C GLU A 229 -28.27 8.21 12.94
N THR A 230 -29.60 8.20 12.94
CA THR A 230 -30.38 7.03 13.39
C THR A 230 -30.11 5.82 12.49
N LEU A 231 -30.06 6.02 11.17
CA LEU A 231 -29.80 4.97 10.21
C LEU A 231 -28.37 4.43 10.34
N ALA A 232 -27.39 5.31 10.58
CA ALA A 232 -26.02 4.94 10.84
C ALA A 232 -25.87 4.05 12.07
N THR A 233 -26.56 4.39 13.16
CA THR A 233 -26.58 3.58 14.39
C THR A 233 -27.21 2.20 14.17
N MET A 234 -28.31 2.13 13.41
CA MET A 234 -28.90 0.83 13.06
C MET A 234 -27.95 -0.01 12.19
N THR A 235 -27.33 0.60 11.21
CA THR A 235 -26.35 -0.04 10.33
C THR A 235 -25.12 -0.53 11.11
N GLN A 236 -24.63 0.26 12.06
CA GLN A 236 -23.55 -0.15 12.97
C GLN A 236 -23.88 -1.45 13.71
N ARG A 237 -25.07 -1.55 14.30
CA ARG A 237 -25.51 -2.75 15.03
C ARG A 237 -25.60 -3.98 14.12
N GLN A 238 -26.11 -3.80 12.91
CA GLN A 238 -26.22 -4.89 11.93
C GLN A 238 -24.84 -5.42 11.55
N TYR A 239 -23.89 -4.51 11.21
CA TYR A 239 -22.53 -4.92 10.88
C TYR A 239 -21.77 -5.49 12.07
N ALA A 240 -21.94 -4.94 13.28
CA ALA A 240 -21.33 -5.51 14.49
C ALA A 240 -21.80 -6.96 14.73
N SER A 241 -23.09 -7.23 14.53
CA SER A 241 -23.61 -8.59 14.58
C SER A 241 -23.05 -9.49 13.49
N ALA A 242 -22.95 -9.00 12.25
CA ALA A 242 -22.39 -9.77 11.14
C ALA A 242 -20.89 -10.06 11.34
N MET A 243 -20.11 -9.09 11.79
CA MET A 243 -18.68 -9.26 12.08
C MET A 243 -18.40 -10.26 13.19
N SER A 244 -19.27 -10.33 14.22
CA SER A 244 -19.13 -11.31 15.29
C SER A 244 -19.31 -12.76 14.84
N LEU A 245 -19.97 -12.98 13.70
CA LEU A 245 -20.16 -14.31 13.10
C LEU A 245 -18.98 -14.73 12.20
N LEU A 246 -18.15 -13.79 11.77
CA LEU A 246 -16.97 -14.08 11.00
C LEU A 246 -15.86 -14.59 11.93
N ARG A 247 -15.19 -15.67 11.53
CA ARG A 247 -14.03 -16.16 12.27
C ARG A 247 -12.82 -15.32 11.90
N HIS A 248 -12.34 -14.51 12.83
CA HIS A 248 -11.09 -13.79 12.69
C HIS A 248 -9.98 -14.63 13.32
N ASN A 249 -9.03 -15.08 12.50
CA ASN A 249 -7.80 -15.74 12.97
C ASN A 249 -6.74 -14.70 13.38
N SER A 250 -7.16 -13.68 14.12
CA SER A 250 -6.34 -12.55 14.54
C SER A 250 -6.46 -12.34 16.05
N PHE A 251 -5.45 -11.72 16.65
CA PHE A 251 -5.50 -11.24 18.04
C PHE A 251 -6.57 -10.15 18.24
N TRP A 252 -6.90 -9.41 17.17
CA TRP A 252 -7.82 -8.29 17.17
C TRP A 252 -9.22 -8.69 16.75
N THR A 253 -10.21 -8.22 17.49
CA THR A 253 -11.62 -8.32 17.09
C THR A 253 -12.04 -7.05 16.37
N PRO A 254 -12.42 -7.12 15.08
CA PRO A 254 -12.80 -5.94 14.32
C PRO A 254 -13.93 -5.16 14.97
N ARG A 255 -13.77 -3.84 15.10
CA ARG A 255 -14.78 -2.95 15.68
C ARG A 255 -15.58 -2.25 14.59
N VAL A 256 -16.83 -1.92 14.93
CA VAL A 256 -17.74 -1.16 14.04
C VAL A 256 -18.10 0.15 14.72
N LEU A 257 -17.70 1.27 14.10
CA LEU A 257 -17.94 2.62 14.61
C LEU A 257 -18.80 3.44 13.63
N THR A 258 -19.39 4.52 14.13
CA THR A 258 -20.01 5.57 13.30
C THR A 258 -19.19 6.84 13.37
N CYS A 259 -19.09 7.57 12.26
CA CYS A 259 -18.48 8.89 12.24
C CYS A 259 -19.16 9.81 11.21
N SER A 260 -18.95 11.11 11.33
CA SER A 260 -19.17 12.06 10.26
C SER A 260 -17.84 12.74 9.91
N ALA A 261 -17.46 12.64 8.66
CA ALA A 261 -16.32 13.37 8.13
C ALA A 261 -16.67 14.81 7.75
N LEU A 262 -17.94 15.09 7.42
CA LEU A 262 -18.40 16.42 7.03
C LEU A 262 -18.51 17.37 8.23
N THR A 263 -19.10 16.89 9.34
CA THR A 263 -19.16 17.58 10.62
C THR A 263 -18.30 16.80 11.62
N PRO A 264 -16.96 16.99 11.66
CA PRO A 264 -16.03 16.06 12.30
C PRO A 264 -16.52 15.55 13.66
N THR A 265 -17.18 14.39 13.65
CA THR A 265 -17.78 13.75 14.83
C THR A 265 -17.24 12.32 14.90
N ASN A 266 -16.80 11.89 16.09
CA ASN A 266 -16.21 10.57 16.36
C ASN A 266 -14.95 10.26 15.51
N ILE A 267 -14.29 11.26 14.95
CA ILE A 267 -13.00 11.10 14.27
C ILE A 267 -11.92 10.72 15.28
N ASP A 268 -11.95 11.32 16.48
CA ASP A 268 -11.13 10.99 17.62
C ASP A 268 -11.33 9.52 18.06
N THR A 269 -12.57 9.09 18.18
CA THR A 269 -12.91 7.70 18.54
C THR A 269 -12.37 6.68 17.53
N VAL A 270 -12.37 7.05 16.23
CA VAL A 270 -11.76 6.20 15.19
C VAL A 270 -10.25 6.12 15.38
N TRP A 271 -9.59 7.24 15.73
CA TRP A 271 -8.16 7.24 16.01
C TRP A 271 -7.83 6.44 17.27
N ASP A 272 -8.59 6.61 18.34
CA ASP A 272 -8.41 5.85 19.58
C ASP A 272 -8.49 4.33 19.34
N MET A 273 -9.41 3.89 18.49
CA MET A 273 -9.49 2.49 18.07
C MET A 273 -8.22 2.00 17.36
N VAL A 274 -7.62 2.82 16.49
CA VAL A 274 -6.36 2.49 15.82
C VAL A 274 -5.21 2.42 16.82
N VAL A 275 -5.20 3.30 17.80
CA VAL A 275 -4.21 3.33 18.88
C VAL A 275 -4.34 2.08 19.77
N ASP A 276 -5.55 1.68 20.14
CA ASP A 276 -5.82 0.44 20.88
C ASP A 276 -5.25 -0.78 20.11
N TYR A 277 -5.59 -0.89 18.81
CA TYR A 277 -5.06 -1.95 17.94
C TYR A 277 -3.53 -1.97 17.94
N TYR A 278 -2.92 -0.79 17.79
CA TYR A 278 -1.46 -0.68 17.71
C TYR A 278 -0.79 -1.16 19.00
N PHE A 279 -1.27 -0.72 20.18
CA PHE A 279 -0.71 -1.15 21.45
C PHE A 279 -0.93 -2.63 21.72
N GLU A 280 -2.12 -3.16 21.48
CA GLU A 280 -2.43 -4.58 21.62
C GLU A 280 -1.56 -5.44 20.69
N SER A 281 -1.34 -4.97 19.44
CA SER A 281 -0.47 -5.65 18.48
C SER A 281 1.01 -5.66 18.88
N LEU A 282 1.48 -4.64 19.58
CA LEU A 282 2.85 -4.59 20.10
C LEU A 282 3.04 -5.54 21.29
N GLU A 283 2.09 -5.57 22.22
CA GLU A 283 2.13 -6.45 23.41
C GLU A 283 2.16 -7.93 23.01
N LEU A 284 1.50 -8.29 21.93
CA LEU A 284 1.41 -9.65 21.41
C LEU A 284 2.44 -9.97 20.31
N GLU A 285 3.38 -9.07 20.04
CA GLU A 285 4.37 -9.18 18.94
C GLU A 285 3.75 -9.36 17.54
N ALA A 286 2.44 -9.15 17.43
CA ALA A 286 1.67 -9.36 16.21
C ALA A 286 2.02 -8.32 15.13
N PHE A 287 2.34 -7.08 15.53
CA PHE A 287 2.75 -6.01 14.62
C PHE A 287 4.00 -6.39 13.82
N SER A 288 5.05 -6.82 14.51
CA SER A 288 6.32 -7.22 13.88
C SER A 288 6.14 -8.48 13.03
N SER A 289 5.39 -9.46 13.54
CA SER A 289 5.11 -10.71 12.83
C SER A 289 4.33 -10.47 11.54
N LYS A 290 3.30 -9.60 11.56
CA LYS A 290 2.52 -9.20 10.36
C LYS A 290 3.43 -8.58 9.30
N ARG A 291 4.30 -7.64 9.68
CA ARG A 291 5.24 -6.98 8.75
C ARG A 291 6.29 -7.94 8.17
N ILE A 292 6.82 -8.84 8.97
CA ILE A 292 7.74 -9.88 8.49
C ILE A 292 7.05 -10.75 7.43
N GLN A 293 5.84 -11.22 7.71
CA GLN A 293 5.09 -12.03 6.75
C GLN A 293 4.78 -11.26 5.47
N GLN A 294 4.33 -10.00 5.58
CA GLN A 294 4.10 -9.12 4.42
C GLN A 294 5.35 -8.93 3.56
N ASN A 295 6.53 -8.80 4.17
CA ASN A 295 7.80 -8.66 3.44
C ASN A 295 8.20 -9.97 2.73
N LEU A 296 7.98 -11.12 3.37
CA LEU A 296 8.24 -12.43 2.75
C LEU A 296 7.30 -12.67 1.56
N ASP A 297 6.01 -12.42 1.73
CA ASP A 297 5.02 -12.56 0.67
C ASP A 297 5.36 -11.63 -0.52
N TRP A 298 5.77 -10.39 -0.21
CA TRP A 298 6.22 -9.45 -1.23
C TRP A 298 7.48 -9.93 -1.97
N MET A 299 8.46 -10.46 -1.25
CA MET A 299 9.65 -11.05 -1.87
C MET A 299 9.28 -12.18 -2.84
N HIS A 300 8.37 -13.08 -2.45
CA HIS A 300 7.91 -14.15 -3.33
C HIS A 300 7.14 -13.63 -4.54
N GLN A 301 6.33 -12.59 -4.37
CA GLN A 301 5.65 -11.93 -5.49
C GLN A 301 6.66 -11.32 -6.47
N LEU A 302 7.64 -10.56 -5.99
CA LEU A 302 8.70 -9.98 -6.81
C LEU A 302 9.51 -11.06 -7.55
N LEU A 303 9.83 -12.16 -6.88
CA LEU A 303 10.52 -13.29 -7.51
C LEU A 303 9.73 -13.84 -8.71
N ASN A 304 8.42 -14.06 -8.54
CA ASN A 304 7.56 -14.54 -9.63
C ASN A 304 7.50 -13.53 -10.78
N GLU A 305 7.35 -12.23 -10.48
CA GLU A 305 7.30 -11.18 -11.49
C GLU A 305 8.63 -11.07 -12.26
N MET A 306 9.76 -11.14 -11.56
CA MET A 306 11.09 -11.09 -12.18
C MET A 306 11.36 -12.34 -13.06
N LEU A 307 10.92 -13.53 -12.63
CA LEU A 307 11.01 -14.75 -13.44
C LEU A 307 10.18 -14.64 -14.71
N LEU A 308 8.93 -14.15 -14.61
CA LEU A 308 8.08 -13.93 -15.79
C LEU A 308 8.69 -12.90 -16.73
N MET A 309 9.26 -11.82 -16.20
CA MET A 309 9.93 -10.80 -16.99
C MET A 309 11.16 -11.39 -17.71
N LYS A 310 11.99 -12.16 -17.00
CA LYS A 310 13.17 -12.80 -17.58
C LYS A 310 12.77 -13.78 -18.70
N LEU A 311 11.71 -14.56 -18.46
CA LEU A 311 11.14 -15.47 -19.46
C LEU A 311 10.65 -14.71 -20.70
N SER A 312 9.87 -13.67 -20.52
CA SER A 312 9.31 -12.86 -21.61
C SER A 312 10.36 -12.08 -22.40
N ARG A 313 11.52 -11.77 -21.81
CA ARG A 313 12.66 -11.11 -22.49
C ARG A 313 13.57 -12.09 -23.20
N ASN A 314 13.46 -13.39 -22.94
CA ASN A 314 14.29 -14.40 -23.58
C ASN A 314 14.00 -14.49 -25.09
N VAL A 315 15.03 -14.30 -25.91
CA VAL A 315 14.91 -14.26 -27.38
C VAL A 315 14.39 -15.58 -27.95
N LYS A 316 14.85 -16.73 -27.41
CA LYS A 316 14.43 -18.05 -27.86
C LYS A 316 12.97 -18.31 -27.54
N VAL A 317 12.53 -17.93 -26.32
CA VAL A 317 11.14 -18.04 -25.88
C VAL A 317 10.24 -17.17 -26.76
N LYS A 318 10.63 -15.92 -27.02
CA LYS A 318 9.88 -15.01 -27.90
C LYS A 318 9.73 -15.57 -29.33
N ALA A 319 10.76 -16.19 -29.86
CA ALA A 319 10.74 -16.75 -31.19
C ALA A 319 9.84 -18.01 -31.28
N LEU A 320 9.81 -18.83 -30.24
CA LEU A 320 9.08 -20.09 -30.22
C LEU A 320 7.58 -19.92 -29.84
N LEU A 321 7.27 -18.93 -29.01
CA LEU A 321 5.94 -18.73 -28.43
C LEU A 321 4.80 -18.67 -29.48
N PRO A 322 4.88 -17.89 -30.59
CA PRO A 322 3.80 -17.82 -31.55
C PRO A 322 3.50 -19.15 -32.27
N ALA A 323 4.54 -19.95 -32.52
CA ALA A 323 4.36 -21.28 -33.14
C ALA A 323 3.65 -22.27 -32.20
N LEU A 324 4.02 -22.25 -30.90
CA LEU A 324 3.38 -23.08 -29.90
C LEU A 324 1.93 -22.66 -29.62
N GLU A 325 1.64 -21.36 -29.59
CA GLU A 325 0.27 -20.84 -29.47
C GLU A 325 -0.62 -21.34 -30.62
N GLN A 326 -0.12 -21.29 -31.87
CA GLN A 326 -0.84 -21.83 -33.02
C GLN A 326 -1.06 -23.35 -32.93
N ALA A 327 -0.03 -24.10 -32.50
CA ALA A 327 -0.16 -25.55 -32.34
C ALA A 327 -1.19 -25.94 -31.25
N VAL A 328 -1.25 -25.16 -30.14
CA VAL A 328 -2.28 -25.34 -29.10
C VAL A 328 -3.66 -24.98 -29.64
N GLN A 329 -3.81 -23.87 -30.38
CA GLN A 329 -5.08 -23.46 -30.99
C GLN A 329 -5.62 -24.52 -31.98
N ARG A 330 -4.71 -25.19 -32.74
CA ARG A 330 -5.05 -26.26 -33.65
C ARG A 330 -5.23 -27.62 -32.98
N GLN A 331 -5.08 -27.69 -31.64
CA GLN A 331 -5.11 -28.92 -30.87
C GLN A 331 -4.05 -29.97 -31.26
N GLU A 332 -2.95 -29.54 -31.86
CA GLU A 332 -1.83 -30.41 -32.27
C GLU A 332 -0.96 -30.82 -31.06
N ILE A 333 -0.88 -29.97 -30.04
CA ILE A 333 -0.21 -30.24 -28.79
C ILE A 333 -1.03 -29.77 -27.58
N THR A 334 -0.79 -30.36 -26.41
CA THR A 334 -1.41 -29.89 -25.17
C THR A 334 -0.76 -28.62 -24.67
N ALA A 335 -1.51 -27.78 -23.95
CA ALA A 335 -0.96 -26.57 -23.30
C ALA A 335 0.23 -26.88 -22.39
N PHE A 336 0.17 -28.02 -21.66
CA PHE A 336 1.28 -28.48 -20.81
C PHE A 336 2.55 -28.78 -21.62
N ALA A 337 2.42 -29.49 -22.75
CA ALA A 337 3.54 -29.81 -23.65
C ALA A 337 4.16 -28.52 -24.24
N ALA A 338 3.35 -27.55 -24.63
CA ALA A 338 3.81 -26.27 -25.12
C ALA A 338 4.61 -25.50 -24.06
N VAL A 339 4.09 -25.39 -22.82
CA VAL A 339 4.80 -24.75 -21.71
C VAL A 339 6.12 -25.46 -21.40
N ARG A 340 6.15 -26.79 -21.38
CA ARG A 340 7.37 -27.56 -21.16
C ARG A 340 8.45 -27.22 -22.20
N GLN A 341 8.08 -27.15 -23.50
CA GLN A 341 9.01 -26.79 -24.56
C GLN A 341 9.56 -25.36 -24.41
N LEU A 342 8.72 -24.41 -23.93
CA LEU A 342 9.19 -23.05 -23.62
C LEU A 342 10.20 -23.05 -22.48
N MET A 343 9.93 -23.81 -21.42
CA MET A 343 10.81 -23.90 -20.24
C MET A 343 12.14 -24.58 -20.55
N GLU A 344 12.23 -25.46 -21.54
CA GLU A 344 13.50 -26.06 -22.00
C GLU A 344 14.41 -25.03 -22.71
N GLN A 345 13.88 -23.85 -23.11
CA GLN A 345 14.63 -22.75 -23.71
C GLN A 345 15.08 -21.68 -22.70
N PHE A 346 14.62 -21.78 -21.44
CA PHE A 346 14.90 -20.85 -20.35
C PHE A 346 16.10 -21.29 -19.53
#